data_54636fe4549338a6368d9b45535397b7
#
_entry.id   54636fe4549338a6368d9b45535397b7
#
_cell.length_a   1.000
_cell.length_b   1.000
_cell.length_c   1.000
_cell.angle_alpha   90.00
_cell.angle_beta   90.00
_cell.angle_gamma   90.00
#
_symmetry.space_group_name_H-M   'P 1'
#
loop_
_entity.id
_entity.type
_entity.pdbx_description
1 polymer ?
#
loop_
_entity_poly.entity_id
_entity_poly.type
_entity_poly.pdbx_seq_one_letter_code
_entity_poly.pdbx_strand_id
1 'polypeptide(L)'
;MMMHGAGLARVAAVALVALLAACSKQEQAQVEKAADKVAAEAKAVAQEAEALALATEAYVYAYPLVTMEYTRRVMTNVAAPEGTRGPMGQFVRARTYPNAQFRDVTAPNADTLYTTTWLDVSKEPWVLSIPDMKGRYFLFPMLDGFTNVFQVPGSRTTGTKAQKYAITGPGWSGTLPEGVVEYKSPTALVWILGRIYSSGTPEDYKAVHKLQDQVSVVPLSSYGKPYTPPPGSVDAAIDMKTAVREQVNALDGTAYFKLFAELLKANPPAAEDAPMVAKLAKIGIVPGQDFDAAKLEPAVAKGIAAAPKPAQELIMGWLKGGIAAGDFKLENGWLFTTKTGVYGTAYLQRALITAIGLGANRPQDAVYPTSEGPDLLKKYNGSKKYVMRFEKGQLPPVDGFWSLTMYDAQYFFVDNPLNRYTLSQRNKLKANADGSIDLYIQHESPGKDKESNWLPAPKDDFILMMRLYWPKEKPPSILDGSWKLPEVKEAS
;
A
#
# COMPACT_ATOMS: atom_id res chain seq x y z
N MET A 1 16.02 -2.57 -30.37
CA MET A 1 16.56 -1.42 -31.10
C MET A 1 17.99 -1.10 -30.65
N MET A 2 18.86 -2.11 -30.63
CA MET A 2 20.25 -2.02 -30.10
C MET A 2 21.35 -2.49 -31.09
N MET A 3 21.12 -2.45 -32.38
CA MET A 3 22.10 -2.95 -33.36
C MET A 3 22.70 -1.90 -34.33
N HIS A 4 22.36 -0.61 -34.16
CA HIS A 4 22.87 0.44 -35.07
C HIS A 4 24.07 1.27 -34.54
N GLY A 5 24.40 1.15 -33.25
CA GLY A 5 25.49 1.92 -32.64
C GLY A 5 26.90 1.43 -32.93
N ALA A 6 27.06 0.12 -33.14
CA ALA A 6 28.40 -0.48 -33.31
C ALA A 6 29.01 -0.26 -34.75
N GLY A 7 28.16 0.00 -35.73
CA GLY A 7 28.59 0.23 -37.10
C GLY A 7 29.17 1.62 -37.31
N LEU A 8 28.56 2.64 -36.72
CA LEU A 8 29.02 4.05 -36.83
C LEU A 8 30.36 4.28 -36.13
N ALA A 9 30.62 3.63 -35.00
CA ALA A 9 31.88 3.77 -34.27
C ALA A 9 33.08 3.16 -35.04
N ARG A 10 32.85 2.07 -35.79
CA ARG A 10 33.91 1.45 -36.62
C ARG A 10 34.24 2.23 -37.87
N VAL A 11 33.27 2.86 -38.53
CA VAL A 11 33.48 3.70 -39.68
C VAL A 11 34.19 5.00 -39.29
N ALA A 12 33.88 5.59 -38.16
CA ALA A 12 34.56 6.76 -37.61
C ALA A 12 36.04 6.47 -37.25
N ALA A 13 36.33 5.30 -36.69
CA ALA A 13 37.68 4.90 -36.32
C ALA A 13 38.58 4.69 -37.56
N VAL A 14 38.05 4.11 -38.64
CA VAL A 14 38.83 3.86 -39.88
C VAL A 14 39.10 5.18 -40.64
N ALA A 15 38.16 6.13 -40.65
CA ALA A 15 38.37 7.45 -41.26
C ALA A 15 39.39 8.31 -40.48
N LEU A 16 39.47 8.15 -39.16
CA LEU A 16 40.43 8.88 -38.32
C LEU A 16 41.88 8.41 -38.56
N VAL A 17 42.10 7.10 -38.79
CA VAL A 17 43.42 6.52 -39.05
C VAL A 17 43.95 6.94 -40.42
N ALA A 18 43.10 7.15 -41.44
CA ALA A 18 43.52 7.60 -42.76
C ALA A 18 43.90 9.09 -42.81
N LEU A 19 43.33 9.93 -41.94
CA LEU A 19 43.67 11.35 -41.82
C LEU A 19 44.98 11.60 -41.05
N LEU A 20 45.36 10.71 -40.14
CA LEU A 20 46.57 10.86 -39.32
C LEU A 20 47.89 10.66 -40.06
N ALA A 21 47.87 10.05 -41.24
CA ALA A 21 49.10 9.79 -42.03
C ALA A 21 49.62 11.01 -42.81
N ALA A 22 48.87 12.10 -42.86
CA ALA A 22 49.22 13.33 -43.64
C ALA A 22 49.47 14.57 -42.75
N CYS A 23 49.33 14.51 -41.45
CA CYS A 23 49.44 15.64 -40.53
C CYS A 23 50.83 15.72 -39.85
N SER A 24 51.24 16.95 -39.50
CA SER A 24 52.43 17.19 -38.71
C SER A 24 52.30 16.52 -37.31
N LYS A 25 53.40 16.16 -36.65
CA LYS A 25 53.38 15.58 -35.30
C LYS A 25 52.54 16.39 -34.28
N GLN A 26 52.44 17.69 -34.50
CA GLN A 26 51.69 18.60 -33.61
C GLN A 26 50.18 18.52 -33.85
N GLU A 27 49.75 18.33 -35.12
CA GLU A 27 48.33 18.09 -35.48
C GLU A 27 47.88 16.71 -35.05
N GLN A 28 48.73 15.69 -35.15
CA GLN A 28 48.44 14.34 -34.65
C GLN A 28 48.20 14.35 -33.14
N ALA A 29 49.05 15.02 -32.34
CA ALA A 29 48.88 15.15 -30.91
C ALA A 29 47.61 15.93 -30.51
N GLN A 30 47.17 16.90 -31.32
CA GLN A 30 45.88 17.61 -31.07
C GLN A 30 44.68 16.75 -31.37
N VAL A 31 44.70 15.91 -32.41
CA VAL A 31 43.65 14.97 -32.76
C VAL A 31 43.53 13.86 -31.70
N GLU A 32 44.66 13.31 -31.21
CA GLU A 32 44.65 12.33 -30.14
C GLU A 32 44.06 12.91 -28.83
N LYS A 33 44.49 14.12 -28.42
CA LYS A 33 43.89 14.80 -27.29
C LYS A 33 42.39 15.07 -27.42
N ALA A 34 41.94 15.43 -28.63
CA ALA A 34 40.51 15.62 -28.91
C ALA A 34 39.75 14.29 -28.85
N ALA A 35 40.32 13.22 -29.37
CA ALA A 35 39.73 11.87 -29.33
C ALA A 35 39.66 11.35 -27.89
N ASP A 36 40.71 11.51 -27.09
CA ASP A 36 40.72 11.16 -25.68
C ASP A 36 39.70 11.93 -24.87
N LYS A 37 39.54 13.23 -25.15
CA LYS A 37 38.50 14.04 -24.52
C LYS A 37 37.10 13.56 -24.85
N VAL A 38 36.81 13.29 -26.10
CA VAL A 38 35.51 12.74 -26.54
C VAL A 38 35.23 11.36 -25.92
N ALA A 39 36.24 10.51 -25.87
CA ALA A 39 36.12 9.20 -25.21
C ALA A 39 35.85 9.32 -23.71
N ALA A 40 36.52 10.24 -23.01
CA ALA A 40 36.30 10.51 -21.60
C ALA A 40 34.90 11.09 -21.35
N GLU A 41 34.41 12.01 -22.17
CA GLU A 41 33.07 12.56 -22.11
C GLU A 41 32.00 11.48 -22.35
N ALA A 42 32.17 10.64 -23.38
CA ALA A 42 31.27 9.52 -23.65
C ALA A 42 31.22 8.52 -22.49
N LYS A 43 32.37 8.22 -21.86
CA LYS A 43 32.44 7.36 -20.66
C LYS A 43 31.70 7.99 -19.46
N ALA A 44 31.89 9.30 -19.25
CA ALA A 44 31.20 9.99 -18.17
C ALA A 44 29.68 10.00 -18.35
N VAL A 45 29.19 10.24 -19.57
CA VAL A 45 27.76 10.15 -19.88
C VAL A 45 27.20 8.75 -19.66
N ALA A 46 27.94 7.72 -20.05
CA ALA A 46 27.51 6.33 -19.80
C ALA A 46 27.46 6.00 -18.32
N GLN A 47 28.43 6.47 -17.54
CA GLN A 47 28.44 6.28 -16.07
C GLN A 47 27.30 7.04 -15.38
N GLU A 48 26.99 8.26 -15.81
CA GLU A 48 25.84 9.01 -15.29
C GLU A 48 24.51 8.32 -15.61
N ALA A 49 24.35 7.78 -16.82
CA ALA A 49 23.16 7.04 -17.22
C ALA A 49 22.99 5.73 -16.40
N GLU A 50 24.08 4.99 -16.17
CA GLU A 50 24.05 3.79 -15.34
C GLU A 50 23.72 4.15 -13.88
N ALA A 51 24.34 5.19 -13.34
CA ALA A 51 24.08 5.65 -11.97
C ALA A 51 22.63 6.10 -11.79
N LEU A 52 22.06 6.81 -12.77
CA LEU A 52 20.65 7.23 -12.76
C LEU A 52 19.72 6.01 -12.77
N ALA A 53 20.00 5.02 -13.62
CA ALA A 53 19.19 3.79 -13.69
C ALA A 53 19.21 3.03 -12.34
N LEU A 54 20.40 2.85 -11.76
CA LEU A 54 20.57 2.20 -10.46
C LEU A 54 19.87 2.97 -9.35
N ALA A 55 20.02 4.30 -9.29
CA ALA A 55 19.38 5.13 -8.28
C ALA A 55 17.85 5.15 -8.46
N THR A 56 17.33 5.10 -9.70
CA THR A 56 15.89 4.98 -9.96
C THR A 56 15.33 3.66 -9.43
N GLU A 57 15.98 2.53 -9.71
CA GLU A 57 15.56 1.23 -9.15
C GLU A 57 15.66 1.20 -7.60
N ALA A 58 16.73 1.77 -7.06
CA ALA A 58 16.93 1.89 -5.61
C ALA A 58 15.83 2.75 -4.95
N TYR A 59 15.41 3.85 -5.59
CA TYR A 59 14.30 4.68 -5.11
C TYR A 59 12.99 3.88 -5.05
N VAL A 60 12.66 3.13 -6.11
CA VAL A 60 11.48 2.26 -6.15
C VAL A 60 11.51 1.23 -5.02
N TYR A 61 12.67 0.59 -4.80
CA TYR A 61 12.86 -0.38 -3.72
C TYR A 61 12.66 0.24 -2.33
N ALA A 62 13.22 1.44 -2.11
CA ALA A 62 13.19 2.16 -0.84
C ALA A 62 11.82 2.79 -0.52
N TYR A 63 10.99 3.04 -1.55
CA TYR A 63 9.76 3.82 -1.45
C TYR A 63 8.80 3.34 -0.35
N PRO A 64 8.56 2.03 -0.17
CA PRO A 64 7.72 1.55 0.91
C PRO A 64 8.26 1.89 2.29
N LEU A 65 9.54 1.66 2.56
CA LEU A 65 10.12 1.89 3.87
C LEU A 65 10.15 3.38 4.25
N VAL A 66 10.49 4.25 3.29
CA VAL A 66 10.47 5.71 3.50
C VAL A 66 9.04 6.19 3.73
N THR A 67 8.07 5.70 2.95
CA THR A 67 6.65 6.06 3.12
C THR A 67 6.08 5.57 4.46
N MET A 68 6.43 4.35 4.89
CA MET A 68 6.05 3.82 6.20
C MET A 68 6.59 4.68 7.34
N GLU A 69 7.83 5.13 7.25
CA GLU A 69 8.41 6.02 8.26
C GLU A 69 7.70 7.37 8.32
N TYR A 70 7.44 8.01 7.18
CA TYR A 70 6.68 9.27 7.15
C TYR A 70 5.26 9.08 7.68
N THR A 71 4.61 7.98 7.32
CA THR A 71 3.27 7.63 7.85
C THR A 71 3.32 7.45 9.36
N ARG A 72 4.30 6.71 9.87
CA ARG A 72 4.51 6.55 11.31
C ARG A 72 4.70 7.89 12.00
N ARG A 73 5.59 8.75 11.50
CA ARG A 73 5.85 10.09 12.09
C ARG A 73 4.56 10.88 12.23
N VAL A 74 3.77 10.99 11.17
CA VAL A 74 2.50 11.72 11.18
C VAL A 74 1.47 11.06 12.10
N MET A 75 1.34 9.73 12.05
CA MET A 75 0.33 9.02 12.83
C MET A 75 0.65 8.89 14.31
N THR A 76 1.92 9.03 14.70
CA THR A 76 2.33 8.90 16.11
C THR A 76 2.71 10.23 16.77
N ASN A 77 2.62 11.36 16.07
CA ASN A 77 2.99 12.68 16.57
C ASN A 77 1.88 13.31 17.44
N VAL A 78 1.47 12.58 18.46
CA VAL A 78 0.44 12.99 19.44
C VAL A 78 0.83 12.53 20.85
N ALA A 79 0.42 13.27 21.88
CA ALA A 79 0.71 12.91 23.27
C ALA A 79 -0.14 11.73 23.78
N ALA A 80 -1.35 11.56 23.25
CA ALA A 80 -2.29 10.49 23.59
C ALA A 80 -3.10 10.10 22.33
N PRO A 81 -3.75 8.91 22.32
CA PRO A 81 -4.60 8.53 21.19
C PRO A 81 -5.73 9.52 20.93
N GLU A 82 -5.81 10.04 19.72
CA GLU A 82 -6.86 10.97 19.27
C GLU A 82 -7.17 10.77 17.77
N GLY A 83 -8.43 10.85 17.38
CA GLY A 83 -8.86 10.69 15.98
C GLY A 83 -8.34 9.39 15.37
N THR A 84 -7.46 9.51 14.37
CA THR A 84 -6.79 8.41 13.66
C THR A 84 -5.35 8.20 14.12
N ARG A 85 -4.85 8.96 15.12
CA ARG A 85 -3.46 9.03 15.56
C ARG A 85 -3.30 8.52 16.97
N GLY A 86 -2.15 7.91 17.26
CA GLY A 86 -1.79 7.48 18.62
C GLY A 86 -0.30 7.23 18.78
N PRO A 87 0.27 7.47 19.97
CA PRO A 87 1.67 7.21 20.22
C PRO A 87 2.08 5.77 19.92
N MET A 88 3.37 5.55 19.70
CA MET A 88 3.92 4.19 19.57
C MET A 88 3.49 3.30 20.74
N GLY A 89 3.06 2.05 20.46
CA GLY A 89 2.62 1.11 21.48
C GLY A 89 1.24 1.40 22.09
N GLN A 90 0.49 2.35 21.54
CA GLN A 90 -0.86 2.67 22.01
C GLN A 90 -1.89 2.48 20.90
N PHE A 91 -3.00 1.80 21.22
CA PHE A 91 -4.05 1.59 20.25
C PHE A 91 -4.92 2.83 20.03
N VAL A 92 -5.05 3.20 18.75
CA VAL A 92 -6.14 4.05 18.28
C VAL A 92 -7.34 3.15 17.96
N ARG A 93 -8.54 3.57 18.40
CA ARG A 93 -9.77 2.79 18.25
C ARG A 93 -10.84 3.66 17.61
N ALA A 94 -11.13 3.40 16.33
CA ALA A 94 -12.28 4.01 15.68
C ALA A 94 -13.57 3.50 16.36
N ARG A 95 -14.39 4.41 16.86
CA ARG A 95 -15.60 4.05 17.62
C ARG A 95 -16.87 4.07 16.78
N THR A 96 -16.81 4.71 15.65
CA THR A 96 -17.90 4.78 14.67
C THR A 96 -17.33 4.70 13.26
N TYR A 97 -18.17 4.46 12.30
CA TYR A 97 -17.78 4.65 10.91
C TYR A 97 -17.49 6.12 10.63
N PRO A 98 -16.55 6.41 9.71
CA PRO A 98 -16.46 7.75 9.13
C PRO A 98 -17.76 8.09 8.40
N ASN A 99 -18.03 9.39 8.30
CA ASN A 99 -19.19 9.94 7.60
C ASN A 99 -18.77 10.77 6.37
N ALA A 100 -19.72 11.45 5.73
CA ALA A 100 -19.44 12.25 4.55
C ALA A 100 -18.56 13.49 4.80
N GLN A 101 -18.31 13.89 6.05
CA GLN A 101 -17.42 14.99 6.42
C GLN A 101 -15.98 14.55 6.68
N PHE A 102 -15.75 13.23 6.78
CA PHE A 102 -14.43 12.67 7.02
C PHE A 102 -13.51 12.88 5.81
N ARG A 103 -12.28 13.41 6.06
CA ARG A 103 -11.28 13.73 5.02
C ARG A 103 -9.85 13.28 5.36
N ASP A 104 -9.65 12.58 6.49
CA ASP A 104 -8.30 12.19 6.93
C ASP A 104 -7.67 11.13 6.04
N VAL A 105 -8.48 10.23 5.49
CA VAL A 105 -8.03 9.10 4.65
C VAL A 105 -9.01 8.88 3.51
N THR A 106 -8.51 8.69 2.29
CA THR A 106 -9.31 8.35 1.11
C THR A 106 -9.84 6.91 1.19
N ALA A 107 -10.91 6.63 0.47
CA ALA A 107 -11.61 5.34 0.45
C ALA A 107 -11.97 4.82 1.87
N PRO A 108 -12.60 5.68 2.73
CA PRO A 108 -12.95 5.28 4.08
C PRO A 108 -13.84 4.03 4.09
N ASN A 109 -13.77 3.29 5.20
CA ASN A 109 -14.46 2.01 5.37
C ASN A 109 -15.68 2.16 6.29
N ALA A 110 -16.82 1.62 5.89
CA ALA A 110 -18.05 1.57 6.69
C ALA A 110 -18.53 0.12 6.94
N ASP A 111 -17.59 -0.80 7.12
CA ASP A 111 -17.86 -2.21 7.40
C ASP A 111 -17.19 -2.70 8.68
N THR A 112 -16.04 -2.09 9.03
CA THR A 112 -15.23 -2.50 10.18
C THR A 112 -14.83 -1.29 11.02
N LEU A 113 -14.68 -1.48 12.33
CA LEU A 113 -14.04 -0.50 13.20
C LEU A 113 -12.55 -0.83 13.33
N TYR A 114 -11.72 0.17 13.11
CA TYR A 114 -10.27 0.04 13.17
C TYR A 114 -9.76 0.04 14.60
N THR A 115 -8.74 -0.78 14.85
CA THR A 115 -7.97 -0.85 16.10
C THR A 115 -6.52 -0.99 15.69
N THR A 116 -5.77 0.11 15.69
CA THR A 116 -4.46 0.20 15.05
C THR A 116 -3.40 0.74 15.99
N THR A 117 -2.17 0.27 15.85
CA THR A 117 -1.01 0.77 16.58
C THR A 117 0.28 0.55 15.81
N TRP A 118 1.26 1.38 16.09
CA TRP A 118 2.64 1.26 15.61
C TRP A 118 3.53 0.73 16.72
N LEU A 119 4.43 -0.19 16.39
CA LEU A 119 5.39 -0.77 17.32
C LEU A 119 6.83 -0.58 16.79
N ASP A 120 7.73 -0.36 17.73
CA ASP A 120 9.17 -0.56 17.54
C ASP A 120 9.57 -1.79 18.35
N VAL A 121 9.95 -2.86 17.63
CA VAL A 121 10.37 -4.14 18.23
C VAL A 121 11.89 -4.30 18.24
N SER A 122 12.65 -3.21 18.04
CA SER A 122 14.11 -3.24 18.02
C SER A 122 14.74 -3.53 19.38
N LYS A 123 14.09 -3.08 20.47
CA LYS A 123 14.61 -3.20 21.84
C LYS A 123 14.12 -4.44 22.55
N GLU A 124 12.83 -4.70 22.46
CA GLU A 124 12.18 -5.85 23.07
C GLU A 124 10.91 -6.22 22.31
N PRO A 125 10.42 -7.47 22.42
CA PRO A 125 9.13 -7.87 21.88
C PRO A 125 7.97 -7.13 22.51
N TRP A 126 6.87 -7.04 21.76
CA TRP A 126 5.59 -6.57 22.26
C TRP A 126 4.57 -7.71 22.28
N VAL A 127 3.81 -7.85 23.35
CA VAL A 127 2.79 -8.89 23.48
C VAL A 127 1.42 -8.31 23.17
N LEU A 128 0.86 -8.74 22.04
CA LEU A 128 -0.52 -8.47 21.64
C LEU A 128 -1.46 -9.47 22.29
N SER A 129 -2.48 -8.99 22.98
CA SER A 129 -3.58 -9.81 23.52
C SER A 129 -4.88 -9.46 22.81
N ILE A 130 -5.54 -10.48 22.26
CA ILE A 130 -6.82 -10.39 21.55
C ILE A 130 -7.85 -11.18 22.37
N PRO A 131 -9.00 -10.59 22.76
CA PRO A 131 -10.04 -11.30 23.51
C PRO A 131 -10.77 -12.34 22.65
N ASP A 132 -11.61 -13.17 23.26
CA ASP A 132 -12.57 -14.01 22.54
C ASP A 132 -13.56 -13.10 21.78
N MET A 133 -13.49 -13.11 20.46
CA MET A 133 -14.35 -12.32 19.56
C MET A 133 -15.73 -12.92 19.38
N LYS A 134 -16.03 -14.05 20.03
CA LYS A 134 -17.34 -14.71 20.06
C LYS A 134 -17.93 -14.95 18.67
N GLY A 135 -17.10 -15.39 17.72
CA GLY A 135 -17.51 -15.64 16.34
C GLY A 135 -17.60 -14.40 15.45
N ARG A 136 -17.38 -13.19 15.98
CA ARG A 136 -17.35 -11.96 15.17
C ARG A 136 -16.14 -11.96 14.26
N TYR A 137 -16.35 -11.60 12.99
CA TYR A 137 -15.27 -11.47 12.03
C TYR A 137 -14.30 -10.35 12.44
N PHE A 138 -13.02 -10.67 12.40
CA PHE A 138 -11.94 -9.71 12.64
C PHE A 138 -10.66 -10.18 11.96
N LEU A 139 -9.74 -9.23 11.75
CA LEU A 139 -8.36 -9.48 11.34
C LEU A 139 -7.44 -8.40 11.90
N PHE A 140 -6.21 -8.78 12.25
CA PHE A 140 -5.15 -7.88 12.72
C PHE A 140 -3.91 -8.05 11.85
N PRO A 141 -3.92 -7.60 10.58
CA PRO A 141 -2.75 -7.65 9.74
C PRO A 141 -1.61 -6.86 10.36
N MET A 142 -0.42 -7.45 10.35
CA MET A 142 0.82 -6.87 10.83
C MET A 142 1.72 -6.63 9.63
N LEU A 143 2.03 -5.36 9.37
CA LEU A 143 2.88 -4.95 8.27
C LEU A 143 4.30 -4.69 8.80
N ASP A 144 5.29 -5.17 8.03
CA ASP A 144 6.69 -4.82 8.24
C ASP A 144 7.02 -3.44 7.67
N GLY A 145 8.24 -2.96 7.88
CA GLY A 145 8.71 -1.66 7.38
C GLY A 145 8.66 -1.53 5.85
N PHE A 146 8.69 -2.64 5.11
CA PHE A 146 8.55 -2.67 3.64
C PHE A 146 7.13 -2.93 3.16
N THR A 147 6.12 -2.78 4.02
CA THR A 147 4.69 -2.95 3.74
C THR A 147 4.23 -4.38 3.46
N ASN A 148 5.07 -5.39 3.67
CA ASN A 148 4.60 -6.77 3.60
C ASN A 148 3.77 -7.10 4.84
N VAL A 149 2.65 -7.77 4.63
CA VAL A 149 1.84 -8.34 5.71
C VAL A 149 2.47 -9.66 6.14
N PHE A 150 3.28 -9.67 7.20
CA PHE A 150 3.99 -10.88 7.63
C PHE A 150 3.12 -11.81 8.48
N GLN A 151 2.12 -11.28 9.22
CA GLN A 151 1.16 -12.07 9.98
C GLN A 151 -0.23 -11.44 9.98
N VAL A 152 -1.27 -12.28 10.12
CA VAL A 152 -2.67 -11.84 10.18
C VAL A 152 -3.43 -12.71 11.17
N PRO A 153 -3.31 -12.55 12.50
CA PRO A 153 -4.25 -13.21 13.39
C PRO A 153 -5.67 -12.71 13.12
N GLY A 154 -6.62 -13.63 13.06
CA GLY A 154 -8.00 -13.28 12.71
C GLY A 154 -8.88 -14.48 12.40
N SER A 155 -10.13 -14.22 12.07
CA SER A 155 -11.14 -15.27 11.85
C SER A 155 -10.71 -16.33 10.85
N ARG A 156 -10.02 -15.94 9.78
CA ARG A 156 -9.53 -16.84 8.73
C ARG A 156 -8.36 -17.72 9.19
N THR A 157 -7.41 -17.17 9.94
CA THR A 157 -6.11 -17.80 10.19
C THR A 157 -6.02 -18.49 11.55
N THR A 158 -6.53 -17.85 12.59
CA THR A 158 -6.36 -18.28 13.99
C THR A 158 -7.67 -18.51 14.74
N GLY A 159 -8.81 -18.25 14.06
CA GLY A 159 -10.13 -18.36 14.67
C GLY A 159 -10.46 -17.19 15.59
N THR A 160 -11.55 -17.31 16.35
CA THR A 160 -12.13 -16.19 17.09
C THR A 160 -11.97 -16.29 18.62
N LYS A 161 -11.28 -17.31 19.13
CA LYS A 161 -11.01 -17.46 20.57
C LYS A 161 -9.96 -16.47 21.04
N ALA A 162 -9.83 -16.31 22.35
CA ALA A 162 -8.79 -15.46 22.95
C ALA A 162 -7.39 -15.94 22.57
N GLN A 163 -6.49 -15.00 22.22
CA GLN A 163 -5.18 -15.27 21.62
C GLN A 163 -4.13 -14.29 22.14
N LYS A 164 -2.86 -14.74 22.20
CA LYS A 164 -1.73 -13.91 22.63
C LYS A 164 -0.52 -14.15 21.73
N TYR A 165 0.08 -13.07 21.26
CA TYR A 165 1.21 -13.10 20.33
C TYR A 165 2.33 -12.18 20.79
N ALA A 166 3.54 -12.69 20.86
CA ALA A 166 4.73 -11.85 20.99
C ALA A 166 5.25 -11.47 19.60
N ILE A 167 5.27 -10.19 19.31
CA ILE A 167 5.85 -9.66 18.09
C ILE A 167 7.31 -9.38 18.39
N THR A 168 8.22 -10.22 17.86
CA THR A 168 9.66 -10.15 18.07
C THR A 168 10.33 -9.45 16.89
N GLY A 169 11.42 -8.74 17.14
CA GLY A 169 12.20 -8.05 16.10
C GLY A 169 13.28 -8.92 15.45
N PRO A 170 13.94 -8.40 14.42
CA PRO A 170 15.09 -9.05 13.81
C PRO A 170 16.18 -9.37 14.83
N GLY A 171 16.67 -10.62 14.83
CA GLY A 171 17.76 -11.03 15.72
C GLY A 171 17.38 -11.27 17.17
N TRP A 172 16.12 -11.05 17.56
CA TRP A 172 15.71 -11.36 18.93
C TRP A 172 15.82 -12.88 19.20
N SER A 173 16.38 -13.20 20.34
CA SER A 173 16.51 -14.57 20.84
C SER A 173 16.29 -14.56 22.35
N GLY A 174 15.17 -15.04 22.80
CA GLY A 174 14.81 -15.07 24.21
C GLY A 174 13.73 -16.13 24.45
N THR A 175 13.26 -16.22 25.71
CA THR A 175 12.20 -17.15 26.08
C THR A 175 10.89 -16.36 26.24
N LEU A 176 9.84 -16.86 25.63
CA LEU A 176 8.49 -16.29 25.75
C LEU A 176 7.74 -16.92 26.94
N PRO A 177 6.79 -16.19 27.54
CA PRO A 177 5.88 -16.74 28.54
C PRO A 177 5.02 -17.86 27.96
N GLU A 178 4.63 -18.80 28.82
CA GLU A 178 3.73 -19.89 28.44
C GLU A 178 2.42 -19.37 27.83
N GLY A 179 1.96 -20.02 26.77
CA GLY A 179 0.72 -19.66 26.05
C GLY A 179 0.83 -18.42 25.15
N VAL A 180 2.02 -17.84 25.00
CA VAL A 180 2.28 -16.74 24.05
C VAL A 180 2.98 -17.29 22.81
N VAL A 181 2.39 -17.09 21.64
CA VAL A 181 2.93 -17.55 20.35
C VAL A 181 3.84 -16.48 19.74
N GLU A 182 5.01 -16.86 19.23
CA GLU A 182 5.91 -15.94 18.58
C GLU A 182 5.44 -15.58 17.16
N TYR A 183 5.44 -14.28 16.86
CA TYR A 183 5.36 -13.72 15.51
C TYR A 183 6.60 -12.88 15.23
N LYS A 184 7.54 -13.47 14.51
CA LYS A 184 8.81 -12.82 14.17
C LYS A 184 8.63 -11.81 13.06
N SER A 185 8.85 -10.53 13.37
CA SER A 185 8.86 -9.46 12.38
C SER A 185 10.19 -9.45 11.61
N PRO A 186 10.15 -9.29 10.27
CA PRO A 186 11.36 -9.09 9.47
C PRO A 186 12.07 -7.76 9.76
N THR A 187 11.37 -6.77 10.30
CA THR A 187 11.86 -5.41 10.56
C THR A 187 11.53 -4.96 11.97
N ALA A 188 12.25 -3.94 12.46
CA ALA A 188 11.96 -3.33 13.76
C ALA A 188 10.66 -2.53 13.76
N LEU A 189 10.32 -1.89 12.64
CA LEU A 189 9.06 -1.16 12.48
C LEU A 189 7.93 -2.11 12.14
N VAL A 190 6.86 -2.08 12.94
CA VAL A 190 5.64 -2.87 12.73
C VAL A 190 4.42 -1.98 12.80
N TRP A 191 3.51 -2.14 11.85
CA TRP A 191 2.19 -1.51 11.88
C TRP A 191 1.10 -2.57 12.01
N ILE A 192 0.35 -2.56 13.12
CA ILE A 192 -0.83 -3.41 13.32
C ILE A 192 -2.05 -2.63 12.87
N LEU A 193 -2.75 -3.14 11.87
CA LEU A 193 -3.89 -2.48 11.24
C LEU A 193 -5.17 -3.31 11.43
N GLY A 194 -5.56 -3.48 12.70
CA GLY A 194 -6.70 -4.31 13.10
C GLY A 194 -8.04 -3.78 12.63
N ARG A 195 -8.93 -4.69 12.24
CA ARG A 195 -10.29 -4.43 11.80
C ARG A 195 -11.24 -5.41 12.46
N ILE A 196 -12.31 -4.91 13.08
CA ILE A 196 -13.37 -5.71 13.69
C ILE A 196 -14.68 -5.37 13.00
N TYR A 197 -15.36 -6.37 12.44
CA TYR A 197 -16.65 -6.17 11.75
C TYR A 197 -17.68 -5.52 12.67
N SER A 198 -18.44 -4.58 12.12
CA SER A 198 -19.60 -3.99 12.74
C SER A 198 -20.79 -3.95 11.77
N SER A 199 -22.00 -4.00 12.28
CA SER A 199 -23.20 -3.76 11.48
C SER A 199 -23.52 -2.28 11.28
N GLY A 200 -22.85 -1.39 12.06
CA GLY A 200 -23.07 0.05 12.02
C GLY A 200 -24.21 0.54 12.89
N THR A 201 -24.90 -0.34 13.63
CA THR A 201 -25.93 0.09 14.58
C THR A 201 -25.33 0.55 15.91
N PRO A 202 -25.99 1.45 16.65
CA PRO A 202 -25.49 1.91 17.96
C PRO A 202 -25.26 0.76 18.97
N GLU A 203 -26.10 -0.27 18.95
CA GLU A 203 -25.99 -1.44 19.81
C GLU A 203 -24.75 -2.27 19.43
N ASP A 204 -24.51 -2.44 18.14
CA ASP A 204 -23.37 -3.20 17.66
C ASP A 204 -22.06 -2.44 17.85
N TYR A 205 -22.07 -1.11 17.69
CA TYR A 205 -20.91 -0.29 18.07
C TYR A 205 -20.53 -0.51 19.54
N LYS A 206 -21.50 -0.49 20.48
CA LYS A 206 -21.24 -0.77 21.91
C LYS A 206 -20.64 -2.15 22.12
N ALA A 207 -21.10 -3.17 21.37
CA ALA A 207 -20.54 -4.53 21.44
C ALA A 207 -19.09 -4.58 20.94
N VAL A 208 -18.79 -3.92 19.81
CA VAL A 208 -17.44 -3.84 19.27
C VAL A 208 -16.51 -3.04 20.18
N HIS A 209 -16.98 -1.93 20.78
CA HIS A 209 -16.19 -1.15 21.73
C HIS A 209 -15.69 -2.00 22.91
N LYS A 210 -16.56 -2.85 23.46
CA LYS A 210 -16.17 -3.77 24.54
C LYS A 210 -15.07 -4.74 24.12
N LEU A 211 -15.05 -5.16 22.87
CA LEU A 211 -13.98 -6.00 22.34
C LEU A 211 -12.70 -5.20 22.11
N GLN A 212 -12.80 -4.02 21.48
CA GLN A 212 -11.68 -3.12 21.26
C GLN A 212 -10.97 -2.74 22.58
N ASP A 213 -11.73 -2.50 23.65
CA ASP A 213 -11.19 -2.10 24.95
C ASP A 213 -10.39 -3.23 25.63
N GLN A 214 -10.63 -4.48 25.26
CA GLN A 214 -9.90 -5.65 25.73
C GLN A 214 -8.68 -5.99 24.85
N VAL A 215 -8.59 -5.44 23.63
CA VAL A 215 -7.38 -5.58 22.81
C VAL A 215 -6.30 -4.72 23.43
N SER A 216 -5.17 -5.33 23.76
CA SER A 216 -4.03 -4.64 24.37
C SER A 216 -2.71 -5.05 23.75
N VAL A 217 -1.73 -4.17 23.84
CA VAL A 217 -0.34 -4.44 23.51
C VAL A 217 0.54 -3.89 24.62
N VAL A 218 1.49 -4.69 25.08
CA VAL A 218 2.43 -4.30 26.16
C VAL A 218 3.85 -4.78 25.83
N PRO A 219 4.92 -4.07 26.25
CA PRO A 219 6.28 -4.58 26.15
C PRO A 219 6.41 -5.92 26.88
N LEU A 220 7.23 -6.84 26.40
CA LEU A 220 7.42 -8.16 27.02
C LEU A 220 7.86 -8.04 28.48
N SER A 221 8.71 -7.08 28.81
CA SER A 221 9.19 -6.79 30.17
C SER A 221 8.05 -6.41 31.16
N SER A 222 6.93 -5.92 30.62
CA SER A 222 5.72 -5.54 31.39
C SER A 222 4.59 -6.57 31.31
N TYR A 223 4.78 -7.67 30.56
CA TYR A 223 3.75 -8.68 30.42
C TYR A 223 3.40 -9.34 31.78
N GLY A 224 2.10 -9.46 32.05
CA GLY A 224 1.60 -9.99 33.34
C GLY A 224 1.66 -9.01 34.50
N LYS A 225 2.04 -7.77 34.28
CA LYS A 225 2.09 -6.69 35.28
C LYS A 225 1.20 -5.52 34.88
N PRO A 226 0.79 -4.65 35.81
CA PRO A 226 0.16 -3.37 35.46
C PRO A 226 1.10 -2.56 34.55
N TYR A 227 0.57 -2.10 33.42
CA TYR A 227 1.31 -1.27 32.47
C TYR A 227 0.48 -0.06 32.07
N THR A 228 1.06 1.10 32.24
CA THR A 228 0.53 2.37 31.72
C THR A 228 1.50 2.88 30.66
N PRO A 229 1.06 2.99 29.40
CA PRO A 229 1.94 3.49 28.34
C PRO A 229 2.34 4.95 28.62
N PRO A 230 3.60 5.33 28.38
CA PRO A 230 4.03 6.70 28.53
C PRO A 230 3.31 7.61 27.52
N PRO A 231 3.18 8.91 27.81
CA PRO A 231 2.72 9.88 26.82
C PRO A 231 3.62 9.85 25.58
N GLY A 232 3.02 10.10 24.41
CA GLY A 232 3.78 10.25 23.18
C GLY A 232 4.59 11.54 23.14
N SER A 233 5.63 11.54 22.32
CA SER A 233 6.40 12.75 21.99
C SER A 233 5.70 13.48 20.84
N VAL A 234 5.61 14.81 20.96
CA VAL A 234 5.10 15.69 19.90
C VAL A 234 6.25 16.53 19.37
N ASP A 235 6.55 16.40 18.10
CA ASP A 235 7.56 17.17 17.39
C ASP A 235 6.88 18.18 16.45
N ALA A 236 7.04 19.46 16.74
CA ALA A 236 6.46 20.55 15.96
C ALA A 236 7.07 20.69 14.55
N ALA A 237 8.21 20.07 14.29
CA ALA A 237 8.84 20.06 12.97
C ALA A 237 8.18 19.07 11.98
N ILE A 238 7.33 18.14 12.47
CA ILE A 238 6.62 17.21 11.62
C ILE A 238 5.45 17.93 10.94
N ASP A 239 5.43 17.89 9.60
CA ASP A 239 4.31 18.41 8.83
C ASP A 239 3.08 17.49 8.98
N MET A 240 2.09 18.00 9.71
CA MET A 240 0.83 17.30 10.00
C MET A 240 -0.28 17.60 8.99
N LYS A 241 -0.02 18.43 7.96
CA LYS A 241 -1.03 18.94 7.03
C LYS A 241 -0.90 18.38 5.62
N THR A 242 0.34 18.34 5.11
CA THR A 242 0.63 17.82 3.78
C THR A 242 0.47 16.29 3.77
N ALA A 243 -0.18 15.75 2.74
CA ALA A 243 -0.35 14.32 2.58
C ALA A 243 1.02 13.61 2.57
N VAL A 244 1.15 12.48 3.27
CA VAL A 244 2.42 11.74 3.41
C VAL A 244 3.08 11.46 2.07
N ARG A 245 2.31 11.05 1.05
CA ARG A 245 2.84 10.82 -0.28
C ARG A 245 3.49 12.06 -0.89
N GLU A 246 2.90 13.22 -0.69
CA GLU A 246 3.46 14.49 -1.19
C GLU A 246 4.73 14.86 -0.44
N GLN A 247 4.78 14.65 0.89
CA GLN A 247 5.98 14.87 1.68
C GLN A 247 7.14 13.99 1.21
N VAL A 248 6.90 12.69 0.98
CA VAL A 248 7.91 11.75 0.49
C VAL A 248 8.36 12.11 -0.92
N ASN A 249 7.44 12.47 -1.80
CA ASN A 249 7.73 12.83 -3.18
C ASN A 249 8.47 14.17 -3.33
N ALA A 250 8.39 15.04 -2.32
CA ALA A 250 9.09 16.32 -2.28
C ALA A 250 10.56 16.21 -1.81
N LEU A 251 10.98 15.05 -1.29
CA LEU A 251 12.37 14.84 -0.88
C LEU A 251 13.30 14.89 -2.08
N ASP A 252 14.40 15.62 -1.94
CA ASP A 252 15.51 15.50 -2.88
C ASP A 252 16.18 14.11 -2.74
N GLY A 253 16.87 13.67 -3.79
CA GLY A 253 17.45 12.34 -3.81
C GLY A 253 18.43 12.06 -2.68
N THR A 254 19.23 13.06 -2.26
CA THR A 254 20.21 12.90 -1.17
C THR A 254 19.51 12.71 0.17
N ALA A 255 18.54 13.56 0.49
CA ALA A 255 17.75 13.46 1.72
C ALA A 255 16.97 12.13 1.76
N TYR A 256 16.39 11.72 0.64
CA TYR A 256 15.66 10.47 0.53
C TYR A 256 16.55 9.25 0.82
N PHE A 257 17.70 9.14 0.16
CA PHE A 257 18.60 8.00 0.33
C PHE A 257 19.34 8.01 1.68
N LYS A 258 19.62 9.20 2.24
CA LYS A 258 20.14 9.31 3.59
C LYS A 258 19.16 8.76 4.62
N LEU A 259 17.89 9.13 4.50
CA LEU A 259 16.84 8.58 5.37
C LEU A 259 16.68 7.07 5.16
N PHE A 260 16.65 6.61 3.90
CA PHE A 260 16.54 5.18 3.62
C PHE A 260 17.69 4.36 4.24
N ALA A 261 18.93 4.82 4.10
CA ALA A 261 20.10 4.15 4.71
C ALA A 261 20.01 4.11 6.25
N GLU A 262 19.52 5.18 6.88
CA GLU A 262 19.29 5.21 8.32
C GLU A 262 18.22 4.17 8.74
N LEU A 263 17.13 4.10 8.02
CA LEU A 263 16.05 3.15 8.28
C LEU A 263 16.50 1.69 8.11
N LEU A 264 17.42 1.41 7.18
CA LEU A 264 17.98 0.06 6.96
C LEU A 264 18.76 -0.49 8.16
N LYS A 265 19.22 0.34 9.08
CA LYS A 265 19.94 -0.12 10.29
C LYS A 265 19.06 -0.98 11.19
N ALA A 266 17.80 -0.64 11.32
CA ALA A 266 16.83 -1.36 12.14
C ALA A 266 15.86 -2.22 11.32
N ASN A 267 15.78 -1.98 10.02
CA ASN A 267 14.85 -2.66 9.11
C ASN A 267 15.64 -3.32 7.97
N PRO A 268 16.27 -4.47 8.23
CA PRO A 268 17.12 -5.14 7.25
C PRO A 268 16.32 -5.58 6.02
N PRO A 269 16.96 -5.60 4.83
CA PRO A 269 16.39 -6.21 3.64
C PRO A 269 16.08 -7.70 3.86
N ALA A 270 15.09 -8.22 3.15
CA ALA A 270 14.85 -9.66 3.11
C ALA A 270 16.01 -10.41 2.40
N ALA A 271 16.19 -11.68 2.70
CA ALA A 271 17.26 -12.47 2.07
C ALA A 271 17.14 -12.52 0.53
N GLU A 272 15.92 -12.54 0.03
CA GLU A 272 15.61 -12.53 -1.41
C GLU A 272 15.96 -11.21 -2.11
N ASP A 273 16.18 -10.13 -1.34
CA ASP A 273 16.59 -8.82 -1.85
C ASP A 273 18.11 -8.72 -2.10
N ALA A 274 18.89 -9.77 -1.88
CA ALA A 274 20.36 -9.75 -2.06
C ALA A 274 20.83 -9.16 -3.41
N PRO A 275 20.15 -9.43 -4.56
CA PRO A 275 20.51 -8.77 -5.82
C PRO A 275 20.28 -7.24 -5.80
N MET A 276 19.25 -6.75 -5.12
CA MET A 276 18.99 -5.33 -4.95
C MET A 276 20.02 -4.71 -3.99
N VAL A 277 20.35 -5.39 -2.91
CA VAL A 277 21.40 -4.93 -1.97
C VAL A 277 22.73 -4.74 -2.67
N ALA A 278 23.10 -5.66 -3.61
CA ALA A 278 24.29 -5.49 -4.44
C ALA A 278 24.24 -4.27 -5.36
N LYS A 279 23.04 -3.88 -5.86
CA LYS A 279 22.83 -2.64 -6.62
C LYS A 279 22.93 -1.41 -5.72
N LEU A 280 22.35 -1.45 -4.52
CA LEU A 280 22.42 -0.38 -3.53
C LEU A 280 23.87 -0.05 -3.17
N ALA A 281 24.72 -1.07 -2.98
CA ALA A 281 26.13 -0.87 -2.68
C ALA A 281 26.88 -0.07 -3.76
N LYS A 282 26.50 -0.21 -5.04
CA LYS A 282 27.10 0.53 -6.16
C LYS A 282 26.79 2.05 -6.10
N ILE A 283 25.74 2.44 -5.40
CA ILE A 283 25.38 3.85 -5.17
C ILE A 283 25.66 4.31 -3.74
N GLY A 284 26.53 3.59 -3.03
CA GLY A 284 27.02 3.96 -1.70
C GLY A 284 26.05 3.64 -0.56
N ILE A 285 25.01 2.83 -0.77
CA ILE A 285 24.06 2.44 0.28
C ILE A 285 24.33 1.00 0.69
N VAL A 286 24.82 0.80 1.92
CA VAL A 286 25.11 -0.50 2.50
C VAL A 286 24.29 -0.67 3.77
N PRO A 287 23.45 -1.72 3.89
CA PRO A 287 22.66 -1.96 5.09
C PRO A 287 23.52 -1.96 6.36
N GLY A 288 23.08 -1.25 7.40
CA GLY A 288 23.80 -1.12 8.66
C GLY A 288 24.91 -0.07 8.68
N GLN A 289 25.22 0.60 7.56
CA GLN A 289 26.22 1.65 7.47
C GLN A 289 25.59 3.03 7.27
N ASP A 290 26.35 4.07 7.61
CA ASP A 290 25.96 5.46 7.32
C ASP A 290 26.13 5.76 5.82
N PHE A 291 25.17 6.48 5.25
CA PHE A 291 25.27 7.02 3.92
C PHE A 291 25.93 8.39 3.93
N ASP A 292 27.03 8.52 3.20
CA ASP A 292 27.79 9.77 3.07
C ASP A 292 27.81 10.23 1.61
N ALA A 293 26.94 11.17 1.28
CA ALA A 293 26.85 11.71 -0.08
C ALA A 293 28.14 12.41 -0.54
N ALA A 294 28.98 12.91 0.37
CA ALA A 294 30.24 13.56 0.04
C ALA A 294 31.32 12.61 -0.47
N LYS A 295 31.16 11.31 -0.23
CA LYS A 295 32.09 10.24 -0.68
C LYS A 295 31.69 9.61 -2.01
N LEU A 296 30.59 10.04 -2.60
CA LEU A 296 30.10 9.46 -3.86
C LEU A 296 30.93 9.94 -5.04
N GLU A 297 31.16 9.04 -5.97
CA GLU A 297 31.65 9.40 -7.30
C GLU A 297 30.70 10.43 -7.95
N PRO A 298 31.20 11.42 -8.70
CA PRO A 298 30.39 12.50 -9.26
C PRO A 298 29.20 12.00 -10.10
N ALA A 299 29.38 10.94 -10.88
CA ALA A 299 28.31 10.33 -11.69
C ALA A 299 27.21 9.73 -10.80
N VAL A 300 27.58 9.08 -9.70
CA VAL A 300 26.63 8.50 -8.73
C VAL A 300 25.86 9.61 -8.00
N ALA A 301 26.55 10.67 -7.56
CA ALA A 301 25.91 11.82 -6.91
C ALA A 301 24.86 12.48 -7.83
N LYS A 302 25.18 12.66 -9.12
CA LYS A 302 24.22 13.14 -10.13
C LYS A 302 23.04 12.20 -10.33
N GLY A 303 23.30 10.90 -10.43
CA GLY A 303 22.28 9.87 -10.56
C GLY A 303 21.30 9.89 -9.38
N ILE A 304 21.81 9.97 -8.15
CA ILE A 304 21.01 10.07 -6.92
C ILE A 304 20.15 11.34 -6.94
N ALA A 305 20.72 12.50 -7.29
CA ALA A 305 19.99 13.76 -7.33
C ALA A 305 18.87 13.76 -8.38
N ALA A 306 19.06 13.07 -9.49
CA ALA A 306 18.10 13.03 -10.60
C ALA A 306 17.04 11.91 -10.47
N ALA A 307 17.24 10.90 -9.62
CA ALA A 307 16.41 9.72 -9.53
C ALA A 307 14.95 9.92 -9.06
N PRO A 308 14.59 10.87 -8.17
CA PRO A 308 13.23 10.94 -7.63
C PRO A 308 12.14 11.05 -8.70
N LYS A 309 12.28 11.96 -9.65
CA LYS A 309 11.26 12.20 -10.67
C LYS A 309 11.01 10.99 -11.56
N PRO A 310 11.99 10.39 -12.27
CA PRO A 310 11.75 9.22 -13.09
C PRO A 310 11.26 8.01 -12.28
N ALA A 311 11.68 7.85 -11.03
CA ALA A 311 11.20 6.78 -10.18
C ALA A 311 9.72 6.94 -9.81
N GLN A 312 9.28 8.15 -9.48
CA GLN A 312 7.87 8.45 -9.20
C GLN A 312 7.00 8.23 -10.45
N GLU A 313 7.46 8.67 -11.61
CA GLU A 313 6.80 8.43 -12.90
C GLU A 313 6.69 6.92 -13.18
N LEU A 314 7.75 6.16 -12.92
CA LEU A 314 7.79 4.71 -13.08
C LEU A 314 6.80 4.00 -12.13
N ILE A 315 6.77 4.39 -10.85
CA ILE A 315 5.84 3.85 -9.85
C ILE A 315 4.39 4.08 -10.31
N MET A 316 4.02 5.33 -10.62
CA MET A 316 2.64 5.64 -11.01
C MET A 316 2.27 5.08 -12.38
N GLY A 317 3.23 5.01 -13.30
CA GLY A 317 3.06 4.39 -14.62
C GLY A 317 2.86 2.89 -14.58
N TRP A 318 3.26 2.21 -13.48
CA TRP A 318 3.15 0.76 -13.36
C TRP A 318 1.72 0.22 -13.39
N LEU A 319 0.71 1.03 -13.09
CA LEU A 319 -0.68 0.59 -13.21
C LEU A 319 -0.99 0.08 -14.63
N LYS A 320 -0.57 0.81 -15.67
CA LYS A 320 -0.73 0.39 -17.08
C LYS A 320 0.12 -0.83 -17.41
N GLY A 321 1.38 -0.84 -16.98
CA GLY A 321 2.29 -1.97 -17.16
C GLY A 321 1.80 -3.22 -16.44
N GLY A 322 1.30 -3.07 -15.23
CA GLY A 322 0.77 -4.15 -14.40
C GLY A 322 -0.52 -4.76 -14.96
N ILE A 323 -1.38 -3.98 -15.64
CA ILE A 323 -2.53 -4.53 -16.38
C ILE A 323 -2.01 -5.42 -17.54
N ALA A 324 -1.05 -4.92 -18.31
CA ALA A 324 -0.46 -5.69 -19.41
C ALA A 324 0.28 -6.95 -18.94
N ALA A 325 0.90 -6.91 -17.76
CA ALA A 325 1.59 -8.04 -17.13
C ALA A 325 0.64 -9.02 -16.40
N GLY A 326 -0.67 -8.69 -16.28
CA GLY A 326 -1.64 -9.49 -15.53
C GLY A 326 -1.53 -9.34 -14.00
N ASP A 327 -0.85 -8.33 -13.50
CA ASP A 327 -0.77 -7.99 -12.08
C ASP A 327 -2.04 -7.28 -11.60
N PHE A 328 -2.68 -6.55 -12.50
CA PHE A 328 -4.01 -5.99 -12.33
C PHE A 328 -4.97 -6.61 -13.34
N LYS A 329 -6.17 -6.90 -12.88
CA LYS A 329 -7.27 -7.40 -13.72
C LYS A 329 -8.24 -6.25 -14.00
N LEU A 330 -8.62 -6.11 -15.26
CA LEU A 330 -9.73 -5.24 -15.68
C LEU A 330 -10.83 -6.14 -16.23
N GLU A 331 -11.96 -6.17 -15.54
CA GLU A 331 -13.05 -7.05 -15.89
C GLU A 331 -14.40 -6.37 -15.63
N ASN A 332 -15.27 -6.29 -16.64
CA ASN A 332 -16.59 -5.68 -16.54
C ASN A 332 -16.57 -4.25 -15.94
N GLY A 333 -15.56 -3.45 -16.27
CA GLY A 333 -15.34 -2.10 -15.72
C GLY A 333 -14.71 -2.09 -14.32
N TRP A 334 -14.41 -3.24 -13.72
CA TRP A 334 -13.74 -3.34 -12.43
C TRP A 334 -12.24 -3.54 -12.57
N LEU A 335 -11.48 -2.69 -11.91
CA LEU A 335 -10.03 -2.81 -11.78
C LEU A 335 -9.68 -3.34 -10.40
N PHE A 336 -8.89 -4.40 -10.32
CA PHE A 336 -8.42 -4.97 -9.05
C PHE A 336 -7.14 -5.78 -9.23
N THR A 337 -6.51 -6.08 -8.11
CA THR A 337 -5.35 -6.99 -8.05
C THR A 337 -5.51 -7.97 -6.90
N THR A 338 -4.98 -9.16 -7.09
CA THR A 338 -4.80 -10.18 -6.05
C THR A 338 -3.31 -10.34 -5.67
N LYS A 339 -2.47 -9.36 -6.03
CA LYS A 339 -1.04 -9.33 -5.74
C LYS A 339 -0.74 -8.19 -4.76
N THR A 340 -1.26 -8.32 -3.53
CA THR A 340 -1.09 -7.35 -2.44
C THR A 340 -0.65 -8.02 -1.15
N GLY A 341 -0.06 -7.27 -0.25
CA GLY A 341 0.30 -7.70 1.11
C GLY A 341 1.54 -8.60 1.21
N VAL A 342 1.92 -9.33 0.16
CA VAL A 342 3.18 -10.07 0.05
C VAL A 342 3.69 -9.88 -1.36
N TYR A 343 4.85 -9.26 -1.51
CA TYR A 343 5.32 -8.78 -2.81
C TYR A 343 6.59 -9.50 -3.31
N GLY A 344 7.37 -10.13 -2.42
CA GLY A 344 8.68 -10.67 -2.79
C GLY A 344 9.52 -9.60 -3.46
N THR A 345 10.09 -9.92 -4.62
CA THR A 345 10.92 -9.00 -5.42
C THR A 345 10.13 -8.16 -6.43
N ALA A 346 8.79 -8.17 -6.38
CA ALA A 346 7.95 -7.32 -7.24
C ALA A 346 7.94 -5.85 -6.72
N TYR A 347 9.09 -5.19 -6.78
CA TYR A 347 9.31 -3.87 -6.16
C TYR A 347 8.40 -2.78 -6.71
N LEU A 348 8.14 -2.76 -8.02
CA LEU A 348 7.23 -1.78 -8.63
C LEU A 348 5.79 -1.98 -8.17
N GLN A 349 5.33 -3.23 -8.07
CA GLN A 349 4.00 -3.54 -7.54
C GLN A 349 3.89 -3.09 -6.09
N ARG A 350 4.89 -3.39 -5.26
CA ARG A 350 4.96 -2.97 -3.85
C ARG A 350 4.94 -1.45 -3.71
N ALA A 351 5.76 -0.74 -4.50
CA ALA A 351 5.83 0.72 -4.47
C ALA A 351 4.51 1.37 -4.95
N LEU A 352 3.89 0.86 -6.01
CA LEU A 352 2.60 1.37 -6.47
C LEU A 352 1.51 1.17 -5.41
N ILE A 353 1.39 -0.05 -4.84
CA ILE A 353 0.40 -0.30 -3.78
C ILE A 353 0.67 0.57 -2.55
N THR A 354 1.93 0.81 -2.21
CA THR A 354 2.28 1.77 -1.14
C THR A 354 1.80 3.18 -1.47
N ALA A 355 1.91 3.63 -2.72
CA ALA A 355 1.52 4.98 -3.14
C ALA A 355 0.01 5.20 -3.19
N ILE A 356 -0.80 4.16 -3.53
CA ILE A 356 -2.24 4.29 -3.79
C ILE A 356 -3.14 3.53 -2.81
N GLY A 357 -2.59 2.63 -2.00
CA GLY A 357 -3.36 1.73 -1.13
C GLY A 357 -2.54 1.21 0.05
N LEU A 358 -1.75 2.08 0.71
CA LEU A 358 -0.95 1.73 1.87
C LEU A 358 -1.79 1.02 2.95
N GLY A 359 -1.29 -0.09 3.47
CA GLY A 359 -2.03 -0.93 4.41
C GLY A 359 -2.92 -1.98 3.75
N ALA A 360 -2.66 -2.31 2.47
CA ALA A 360 -3.36 -3.35 1.74
C ALA A 360 -3.23 -4.72 2.44
N ASN A 361 -4.33 -5.47 2.46
CA ASN A 361 -4.37 -6.82 3.00
C ASN A 361 -3.78 -7.85 2.02
N ARG A 362 -3.52 -9.06 2.51
CA ARG A 362 -3.34 -10.21 1.63
C ARG A 362 -4.66 -10.51 0.90
N PRO A 363 -4.64 -11.00 -0.34
CA PRO A 363 -5.86 -11.23 -1.12
C PRO A 363 -6.80 -12.26 -0.47
N GLN A 364 -6.25 -13.23 0.30
CA GLN A 364 -7.05 -14.18 1.07
C GLN A 364 -7.84 -13.52 2.22
N ASP A 365 -7.38 -12.34 2.68
CA ASP A 365 -8.05 -11.57 3.73
C ASP A 365 -9.04 -10.56 3.15
N ALA A 366 -8.69 -9.88 2.05
CA ALA A 366 -9.60 -8.96 1.36
C ALA A 366 -9.14 -8.62 -0.06
N VAL A 367 -10.10 -8.47 -0.97
CA VAL A 367 -9.92 -7.95 -2.33
C VAL A 367 -10.81 -6.74 -2.53
N TYR A 368 -10.31 -5.73 -3.26
CA TYR A 368 -10.93 -4.41 -3.40
C TYR A 368 -11.12 -4.00 -4.87
N PRO A 369 -12.06 -4.62 -5.62
CA PRO A 369 -12.39 -4.17 -6.96
C PRO A 369 -12.95 -2.75 -6.95
N THR A 370 -12.39 -1.88 -7.80
CA THR A 370 -12.80 -0.48 -7.96
C THR A 370 -13.27 -0.25 -9.38
N SER A 371 -14.36 0.50 -9.55
CA SER A 371 -14.89 0.85 -10.85
C SER A 371 -15.23 2.34 -10.89
N GLU A 372 -14.65 3.06 -11.85
CA GLU A 372 -14.92 4.48 -12.10
C GLU A 372 -15.92 4.67 -13.26
N GLY A 373 -16.23 3.60 -13.98
CA GLY A 373 -17.11 3.61 -15.14
C GLY A 373 -17.26 2.23 -15.76
N PRO A 374 -18.11 2.07 -16.77
CA PRO A 374 -18.31 0.80 -17.45
C PRO A 374 -17.06 0.33 -18.23
N ASP A 375 -16.15 1.26 -18.51
CA ASP A 375 -14.82 1.05 -19.09
C ASP A 375 -13.85 2.12 -18.60
N LEU A 376 -12.57 2.04 -18.99
CA LEU A 376 -11.54 3.00 -18.55
C LEU A 376 -11.68 4.41 -19.15
N LEU A 377 -12.58 4.60 -20.11
CA LEU A 377 -12.74 5.87 -20.83
C LEU A 377 -13.96 6.66 -20.38
N LYS A 378 -14.97 5.97 -19.82
CA LYS A 378 -16.23 6.55 -19.37
C LYS A 378 -16.30 6.52 -17.86
N LYS A 379 -16.88 7.58 -17.28
CA LYS A 379 -17.14 7.64 -15.84
C LYS A 379 -18.61 7.42 -15.54
N TYR A 380 -18.89 6.88 -14.36
CA TYR A 380 -20.24 6.95 -13.82
C TYR A 380 -20.58 8.37 -13.43
N ASN A 381 -21.81 8.80 -13.73
CA ASN A 381 -22.30 10.11 -13.36
C ASN A 381 -23.73 10.00 -12.84
N GLY A 382 -24.04 10.63 -11.72
CA GLY A 382 -25.33 10.50 -11.05
C GLY A 382 -26.51 11.23 -11.71
N SER A 383 -26.29 11.90 -12.85
CA SER A 383 -27.38 12.32 -13.75
C SER A 383 -28.05 11.12 -14.44
N LYS A 384 -27.44 9.94 -14.37
CA LYS A 384 -27.91 8.67 -14.93
C LYS A 384 -28.27 7.70 -13.82
N LYS A 385 -28.99 6.65 -14.18
CA LYS A 385 -29.36 5.54 -13.31
C LYS A 385 -28.58 4.30 -13.72
N TYR A 386 -28.16 3.50 -12.76
CA TYR A 386 -27.44 2.26 -13.02
C TYR A 386 -28.00 1.12 -12.20
N VAL A 387 -27.84 -0.09 -12.73
CA VAL A 387 -28.19 -1.34 -12.05
C VAL A 387 -26.99 -2.29 -12.09
N MET A 388 -26.66 -2.83 -10.94
CA MET A 388 -25.73 -3.94 -10.79
C MET A 388 -26.53 -5.18 -10.37
N ARG A 389 -26.53 -6.22 -11.20
CA ARG A 389 -27.34 -7.43 -10.99
C ARG A 389 -26.47 -8.60 -10.59
N PHE A 390 -26.82 -9.23 -9.49
CA PHE A 390 -26.36 -10.57 -9.13
C PHE A 390 -27.40 -11.60 -9.57
N GLU A 391 -27.01 -12.50 -10.43
CA GLU A 391 -27.87 -13.61 -10.81
C GLU A 391 -28.08 -14.54 -9.60
N LYS A 392 -29.14 -15.36 -9.64
CA LYS A 392 -29.46 -16.28 -8.55
C LYS A 392 -28.25 -17.15 -8.19
N GLY A 393 -27.83 -17.11 -6.92
CA GLY A 393 -26.69 -17.86 -6.41
C GLY A 393 -25.31 -17.30 -6.79
N GLN A 394 -25.23 -16.10 -7.42
CA GLN A 394 -23.99 -15.46 -7.86
C GLN A 394 -23.54 -14.30 -6.96
N LEU A 395 -24.02 -14.27 -5.72
CA LEU A 395 -23.48 -13.32 -4.73
C LEU A 395 -21.96 -13.53 -4.53
N PRO A 396 -21.21 -12.50 -4.12
CA PRO A 396 -19.78 -12.61 -3.90
C PRO A 396 -19.42 -13.81 -3.00
N PRO A 397 -18.57 -14.73 -3.46
CA PRO A 397 -18.21 -15.94 -2.72
C PRO A 397 -17.18 -15.63 -1.63
N VAL A 398 -17.66 -15.32 -0.45
CA VAL A 398 -16.88 -14.98 0.72
C VAL A 398 -17.29 -15.83 1.93
N ASP A 399 -16.33 -16.13 2.81
CA ASP A 399 -16.59 -16.73 4.11
C ASP A 399 -16.74 -15.65 5.20
N GLY A 400 -16.25 -14.45 4.93
CA GLY A 400 -16.47 -13.26 5.75
C GLY A 400 -17.73 -12.50 5.34
N PHE A 401 -17.55 -11.38 4.68
CA PHE A 401 -18.65 -10.54 4.17
C PHE A 401 -18.20 -9.75 2.94
N TRP A 402 -19.16 -9.18 2.24
CA TRP A 402 -18.90 -8.26 1.14
C TRP A 402 -19.69 -6.97 1.28
N SER A 403 -19.21 -5.91 0.65
CA SER A 403 -19.93 -4.64 0.51
C SER A 403 -19.65 -3.97 -0.83
N LEU A 404 -20.61 -3.16 -1.29
CA LEU A 404 -20.45 -2.20 -2.39
C LEU A 404 -20.50 -0.80 -1.80
N THR A 405 -19.44 -0.02 -1.97
CA THR A 405 -19.32 1.33 -1.42
C THR A 405 -19.41 2.38 -2.52
N MET A 406 -20.08 3.49 -2.23
CA MET A 406 -20.17 4.69 -3.04
C MET A 406 -19.16 5.74 -2.56
N TYR A 407 -18.40 6.32 -3.52
CA TYR A 407 -17.54 7.48 -3.29
C TYR A 407 -17.78 8.57 -4.34
N ASP A 408 -17.45 9.80 -3.97
CA ASP A 408 -17.24 10.87 -4.94
C ASP A 408 -15.97 10.62 -5.80
N ALA A 409 -15.72 11.49 -6.76
CA ALA A 409 -14.56 11.41 -7.64
C ALA A 409 -13.19 11.56 -6.91
N GLN A 410 -13.18 11.94 -5.65
CA GLN A 410 -12.01 12.07 -4.78
C GLN A 410 -11.88 10.93 -3.76
N TYR A 411 -12.69 9.87 -3.89
CA TYR A 411 -12.73 8.73 -2.97
C TYR A 411 -13.21 9.06 -1.55
N PHE A 412 -14.12 10.03 -1.37
CA PHE A 412 -14.79 10.31 -0.09
C PHE A 412 -16.25 9.89 -0.12
N PHE A 413 -16.82 9.63 1.05
CA PHE A 413 -18.24 9.32 1.16
C PHE A 413 -19.10 10.47 0.70
N VAL A 414 -20.19 10.14 0.03
CA VAL A 414 -21.19 11.10 -0.47
C VAL A 414 -22.31 11.27 0.55
N ASP A 415 -22.58 12.52 0.93
CA ASP A 415 -23.72 12.84 1.79
C ASP A 415 -25.03 12.45 1.12
N ASN A 416 -25.92 11.81 1.88
CA ASN A 416 -27.22 11.37 1.36
C ASN A 416 -28.25 11.22 2.48
N PRO A 417 -29.57 11.30 2.16
CA PRO A 417 -30.65 11.30 3.17
C PRO A 417 -30.73 10.06 4.05
N LEU A 418 -30.12 8.95 3.62
CA LEU A 418 -30.13 7.68 4.36
C LEU A 418 -28.87 7.47 5.21
N ASN A 419 -27.88 8.37 5.14
CA ASN A 419 -26.53 8.14 5.66
C ASN A 419 -25.99 6.76 5.25
N ARG A 420 -26.31 6.32 4.04
CA ARG A 420 -25.97 5.02 3.47
C ARG A 420 -24.81 5.17 2.51
N TYR A 421 -23.66 4.72 2.90
CA TYR A 421 -22.41 4.77 2.09
C TYR A 421 -22.10 3.44 1.43
N THR A 422 -22.72 2.34 1.95
CA THR A 422 -22.50 0.98 1.47
C THR A 422 -23.79 0.20 1.36
N LEU A 423 -23.80 -0.78 0.43
CA LEU A 423 -24.75 -1.88 0.43
C LEU A 423 -24.01 -3.21 0.66
N SER A 424 -24.62 -4.09 1.44
CA SER A 424 -24.12 -5.43 1.74
C SER A 424 -25.27 -6.34 2.17
N GLN A 425 -24.98 -7.60 2.43
CA GLN A 425 -25.98 -8.55 2.92
C GLN A 425 -26.64 -8.13 4.26
N ARG A 426 -26.01 -7.26 5.07
CA ARG A 426 -26.61 -6.70 6.29
C ARG A 426 -27.83 -5.79 6.01
N ASN A 427 -27.97 -5.28 4.80
CA ASN A 427 -29.04 -4.37 4.40
C ASN A 427 -30.37 -5.09 4.06
N LYS A 428 -30.49 -6.41 4.27
CA LYS A 428 -31.69 -7.20 3.96
C LYS A 428 -32.14 -6.97 2.51
N LEU A 429 -31.21 -7.18 1.58
CA LEU A 429 -31.46 -7.00 0.14
C LEU A 429 -32.65 -7.84 -0.32
N LYS A 430 -33.53 -7.22 -1.12
CA LYS A 430 -34.72 -7.85 -1.68
C LYS A 430 -34.37 -8.53 -3.01
N ALA A 431 -34.67 -9.82 -3.10
CA ALA A 431 -34.50 -10.57 -4.34
C ALA A 431 -35.69 -10.35 -5.28
N ASN A 432 -35.43 -10.44 -6.56
CA ASN A 432 -36.44 -10.51 -7.63
C ASN A 432 -37.16 -11.85 -7.61
N ALA A 433 -38.26 -11.99 -8.39
CA ALA A 433 -39.05 -13.21 -8.47
C ALA A 433 -38.23 -14.42 -8.99
N ASP A 434 -37.20 -14.20 -9.83
CA ASP A 434 -36.28 -15.19 -10.35
C ASP A 434 -35.13 -15.56 -9.38
N GLY A 435 -35.08 -14.87 -8.22
CA GLY A 435 -34.04 -15.06 -7.20
C GLY A 435 -32.75 -14.27 -7.44
N SER A 436 -32.68 -13.46 -8.49
CA SER A 436 -31.60 -12.49 -8.70
C SER A 436 -31.74 -11.28 -7.74
N ILE A 437 -30.69 -10.48 -7.60
CA ILE A 437 -30.68 -9.27 -6.77
C ILE A 437 -30.16 -8.11 -7.61
N ASP A 438 -30.99 -7.08 -7.76
CA ASP A 438 -30.60 -5.82 -8.39
C ASP A 438 -30.20 -4.79 -7.33
N LEU A 439 -29.04 -4.18 -7.47
CA LEU A 439 -28.62 -3.00 -6.72
C LEU A 439 -28.83 -1.76 -7.59
N TYR A 440 -29.62 -0.81 -7.09
CA TYR A 440 -29.93 0.43 -7.77
C TYR A 440 -28.95 1.52 -7.36
N ILE A 441 -28.21 2.06 -8.33
CA ILE A 441 -27.18 3.07 -8.12
C ILE A 441 -27.61 4.33 -8.86
N GLN A 442 -28.13 5.31 -8.14
CA GLN A 442 -28.70 6.53 -8.70
C GLN A 442 -28.87 7.59 -7.62
N HIS A 443 -29.01 8.87 -8.05
CA HIS A 443 -29.20 9.98 -7.13
C HIS A 443 -30.58 9.97 -6.47
N GLU A 444 -31.63 9.89 -7.27
CA GLU A 444 -33.00 9.87 -6.79
C GLU A 444 -33.43 8.49 -6.28
N SER A 445 -34.33 8.45 -5.30
CA SER A 445 -34.86 7.17 -4.79
C SER A 445 -35.55 6.37 -5.90
N PRO A 446 -35.27 5.07 -6.01
CA PRO A 446 -35.99 4.19 -6.96
C PRO A 446 -37.40 3.82 -6.51
N GLY A 447 -37.87 4.37 -5.41
CA GLY A 447 -39.17 4.08 -4.78
C GLY A 447 -39.05 3.11 -3.60
N LYS A 448 -40.05 3.13 -2.71
CA LYS A 448 -40.08 2.39 -1.43
C LYS A 448 -39.80 0.89 -1.58
N ASP A 449 -40.31 0.28 -2.64
CA ASP A 449 -40.17 -1.18 -2.87
C ASP A 449 -38.73 -1.60 -3.22
N LYS A 450 -37.90 -0.66 -3.70
CA LYS A 450 -36.52 -0.85 -4.13
C LYS A 450 -35.49 -0.21 -3.19
N GLU A 451 -35.95 0.54 -2.17
CA GLU A 451 -35.06 1.33 -1.31
C GLU A 451 -34.05 0.48 -0.52
N SER A 452 -34.41 -0.77 -0.15
CA SER A 452 -33.47 -1.70 0.51
C SER A 452 -32.22 -1.99 -0.33
N ASN A 453 -32.37 -1.94 -1.66
CA ASN A 453 -31.33 -2.24 -2.64
C ASN A 453 -30.73 -0.97 -3.28
N TRP A 454 -31.07 0.22 -2.77
CA TRP A 454 -30.61 1.48 -3.33
C TRP A 454 -29.34 1.97 -2.65
N LEU A 455 -28.32 2.24 -3.45
CA LEU A 455 -27.09 2.95 -3.07
C LEU A 455 -27.16 4.37 -3.64
N PRO A 456 -27.40 5.39 -2.81
CA PRO A 456 -27.50 6.76 -3.25
C PRO A 456 -26.21 7.27 -3.88
N ALA A 457 -26.28 7.80 -5.10
CA ALA A 457 -25.15 8.41 -5.81
C ALA A 457 -25.18 9.95 -5.69
N PRO A 458 -24.03 10.66 -5.81
CA PRO A 458 -24.04 12.11 -5.99
C PRO A 458 -24.67 12.47 -7.34
N LYS A 459 -24.88 13.77 -7.61
CA LYS A 459 -25.30 14.23 -8.94
C LYS A 459 -24.16 14.21 -9.97
N ASP A 460 -22.94 14.30 -9.48
CA ASP A 460 -21.71 14.36 -10.26
C ASP A 460 -21.11 12.97 -10.50
N ASP A 461 -19.84 12.94 -10.93
CA ASP A 461 -19.10 11.71 -11.13
C ASP A 461 -18.89 10.97 -9.79
N PHE A 462 -18.91 9.63 -9.88
CA PHE A 462 -18.74 8.79 -8.71
C PHE A 462 -17.91 7.53 -9.00
N ILE A 463 -17.46 6.91 -7.93
CA ILE A 463 -16.64 5.72 -7.92
C ILE A 463 -17.32 4.65 -7.07
N LEU A 464 -17.29 3.42 -7.55
CA LEU A 464 -17.74 2.24 -6.83
C LEU A 464 -16.55 1.41 -6.37
N MET A 465 -16.59 0.93 -5.14
CA MET A 465 -15.62 -0.03 -4.64
C MET A 465 -16.34 -1.21 -3.99
N MET A 466 -16.11 -2.40 -4.52
CA MET A 466 -16.47 -3.62 -3.81
C MET A 466 -15.39 -3.97 -2.80
N ARG A 467 -15.81 -4.53 -1.68
CA ARG A 467 -14.93 -5.15 -0.69
C ARG A 467 -15.37 -6.58 -0.46
N LEU A 468 -14.47 -7.53 -0.70
CA LEU A 468 -14.70 -8.94 -0.45
C LEU A 468 -13.74 -9.37 0.66
N TYR A 469 -14.26 -9.52 1.89
CA TYR A 469 -13.48 -9.96 3.03
C TYR A 469 -13.56 -11.48 3.18
N TRP A 470 -12.39 -12.11 3.33
CA TRP A 470 -12.21 -13.55 3.35
C TRP A 470 -12.88 -14.23 2.14
N PRO A 471 -12.45 -13.85 0.92
CA PRO A 471 -12.96 -14.51 -0.26
C PRO A 471 -12.63 -16.00 -0.23
N LYS A 472 -13.56 -16.82 -0.74
CA LYS A 472 -13.34 -18.27 -0.84
C LYS A 472 -12.12 -18.57 -1.69
N GLU A 473 -11.32 -19.52 -1.26
CA GLU A 473 -10.13 -19.96 -2.01
C GLU A 473 -10.50 -21.02 -3.08
N LYS A 474 -11.62 -21.74 -2.87
CA LYS A 474 -12.14 -22.74 -3.82
C LYS A 474 -13.17 -22.12 -4.74
N PRO A 475 -13.26 -22.58 -6.01
CA PRO A 475 -14.27 -22.13 -6.97
C PRO A 475 -15.71 -22.29 -6.46
N PRO A 476 -16.60 -21.31 -6.77
CA PRO A 476 -16.29 -20.06 -7.46
C PRO A 476 -15.52 -19.09 -6.57
N SER A 477 -14.48 -18.44 -7.11
CA SER A 477 -13.62 -17.52 -6.36
C SER A 477 -13.17 -16.34 -7.22
N ILE A 478 -13.04 -15.16 -6.60
CA ILE A 478 -12.40 -14.00 -7.22
C ILE A 478 -10.88 -14.19 -7.31
N LEU A 479 -10.29 -15.00 -6.41
CA LEU A 479 -8.84 -15.19 -6.32
C LEU A 479 -8.30 -15.91 -7.55
N ASP A 480 -9.01 -16.95 -8.03
CA ASP A 480 -8.65 -17.70 -9.23
C ASP A 480 -9.35 -17.18 -10.50
N GLY A 481 -10.32 -16.26 -10.35
CA GLY A 481 -11.07 -15.67 -11.45
C GLY A 481 -12.23 -16.53 -11.96
N SER A 482 -12.61 -17.58 -11.24
CA SER A 482 -13.78 -18.42 -11.60
C SER A 482 -15.11 -17.73 -11.24
N TRP A 483 -15.13 -16.82 -10.28
CA TRP A 483 -16.24 -15.90 -10.05
C TRP A 483 -15.95 -14.56 -10.68
N LYS A 484 -16.96 -14.01 -11.40
CA LYS A 484 -16.85 -12.76 -12.15
C LYS A 484 -17.64 -11.65 -11.48
N LEU A 485 -17.02 -10.47 -11.42
CA LEU A 485 -17.70 -9.25 -10.97
C LEU A 485 -18.84 -8.90 -11.93
N PRO A 486 -20.06 -8.61 -11.42
CA PRO A 486 -21.16 -8.16 -12.27
C PRO A 486 -20.85 -6.82 -12.92
N GLU A 487 -21.33 -6.66 -14.15
CA GLU A 487 -21.29 -5.38 -14.84
C GLU A 487 -22.28 -4.39 -14.20
N VAL A 488 -21.90 -3.11 -14.14
CA VAL A 488 -22.79 -2.02 -13.74
C VAL A 488 -23.33 -1.36 -15.01
N LYS A 489 -24.60 -1.58 -15.30
CA LYS A 489 -25.28 -1.16 -16.54
C LYS A 489 -26.09 0.11 -16.32
N GLU A 490 -26.06 1.02 -17.28
CA GLU A 490 -26.98 2.16 -17.32
C GLU A 490 -28.41 1.61 -17.52
N ALA A 491 -29.32 2.03 -16.64
CA ALA A 491 -30.73 1.70 -16.74
C ALA A 491 -31.44 2.66 -17.70
N SER A 492 -32.27 2.11 -18.55
CA SER A 492 -33.13 2.87 -19.48
C SER A 492 -34.23 3.64 -18.74
#